data_b66873f0879182339fd06cae5ed3327d
#
_entry.id   b66873f0879182339fd06cae5ed3327d
#
_cell.length_a   1.000
_cell.length_b   1.000
_cell.length_c   1.000
_cell.angle_alpha   90.00
_cell.angle_beta   90.00
_cell.angle_gamma   90.00
#
_symmetry.space_group_name_H-M   'P 1'
#
loop_
_entity.id
_entity.type
_entity.pdbx_description
1 polymer ?
#
loop_
_entity_poly.entity_id
_entity_poly.type
_entity_poly.pdbx_seq_one_letter_code
_entity_poly.pdbx_strand_id
1 'polypeptide(L)'
;MHAIDANQAVPAADGVLLATDVYRPDRLPAPAVVTRTPYGRGSLLANGVGWARNGLAYVAQDVRGRYGSGGTWTPYQGERADGRALVEWVHRQPWCDGNVILAGASYGSFTAWAAAVTVPELVRAVISEVPAAGLRP
;
A
#
# COMPACT_ATOMS: atom_id res chain seq x y z
N MET A 1 15.48 -14.91 6.80
CA MET A 1 15.74 -13.60 6.21
C MET A 1 14.64 -13.29 5.20
N HIS A 2 14.34 -12.07 5.00
CA HIS A 2 13.35 -11.63 4.04
C HIS A 2 14.04 -10.93 2.84
N ALA A 3 13.30 -10.71 1.79
CA ALA A 3 13.79 -10.01 0.60
C ALA A 3 12.99 -8.72 0.39
N ILE A 4 13.64 -7.72 -0.18
CA ILE A 4 12.99 -6.46 -0.53
C ILE A 4 13.09 -6.28 -2.04
N ASP A 5 11.93 -6.24 -2.70
CA ASP A 5 11.85 -5.89 -4.12
C ASP A 5 11.58 -4.39 -4.20
N ALA A 6 12.64 -3.64 -4.35
CA ALA A 6 12.56 -2.18 -4.31
C ALA A 6 12.16 -1.60 -5.67
N ASN A 7 11.46 -0.48 -5.61
CA ASN A 7 11.17 0.36 -6.77
C ASN A 7 10.45 -0.38 -7.91
N GLN A 8 9.45 -1.16 -7.53
CA GLN A 8 8.56 -1.79 -8.51
C GLN A 8 7.66 -0.72 -9.11
N ALA A 9 7.51 -0.71 -10.43
CA ALA A 9 6.63 0.23 -11.12
C ALA A 9 5.25 -0.41 -11.24
N VAL A 10 4.33 -0.04 -10.37
CA VAL A 10 2.97 -0.59 -10.38
C VAL A 10 2.06 0.38 -11.14
N PRO A 11 1.41 -0.08 -12.22
CA PRO A 11 0.55 0.82 -12.99
C PRO A 11 -0.76 1.11 -12.27
N ALA A 12 -1.12 2.38 -12.26
CA ALA A 12 -2.47 2.81 -11.92
C ALA A 12 -3.42 2.51 -13.09
N ALA A 13 -4.72 2.70 -12.87
CA ALA A 13 -5.71 2.41 -13.89
C ALA A 13 -5.50 3.21 -15.18
N ASP A 14 -4.95 4.41 -15.09
CA ASP A 14 -4.67 5.28 -16.24
C ASP A 14 -3.26 5.09 -16.80
N GLY A 15 -2.51 4.11 -16.31
CA GLY A 15 -1.18 3.78 -16.80
C GLY A 15 -0.04 4.54 -16.15
N VAL A 16 -0.31 5.49 -15.28
CA VAL A 16 0.74 6.17 -14.50
C VAL A 16 1.41 5.16 -13.60
N LEU A 17 2.76 5.18 -13.55
CA LEU A 17 3.53 4.21 -12.78
C LEU A 17 3.77 4.74 -11.36
N LEU A 18 3.40 3.94 -10.37
CA LEU A 18 3.54 4.29 -8.96
C LEU A 18 4.63 3.44 -8.32
N ALA A 19 5.62 4.10 -7.72
CA ALA A 19 6.78 3.44 -7.16
C ALA A 19 6.41 2.69 -5.87
N THR A 20 6.80 1.43 -5.83
CA THR A 20 6.33 0.49 -4.81
C THR A 20 7.47 -0.40 -4.35
N ASP A 21 7.63 -0.56 -3.04
CA ASP A 21 8.58 -1.49 -2.45
C ASP A 21 7.80 -2.67 -1.86
N VAL A 22 8.28 -3.89 -2.09
CA VAL A 22 7.67 -5.10 -1.54
C VAL A 22 8.68 -5.80 -0.64
N TYR A 23 8.30 -5.99 0.62
CA TYR A 23 9.07 -6.72 1.61
C TYR A 23 8.46 -8.11 1.72
N ARG A 24 9.22 -9.15 1.35
CA ARG A 24 8.71 -10.52 1.34
C ARG A 24 9.27 -11.30 2.52
N PRO A 25 8.40 -11.97 3.30
CA PRO A 25 8.86 -12.86 4.37
C PRO A 25 9.47 -14.14 3.78
N ASP A 26 10.08 -14.94 4.64
CA ASP A 26 10.72 -16.19 4.19
C ASP A 26 9.73 -17.22 3.66
N ARG A 27 8.56 -17.31 4.28
CA ARG A 27 7.54 -18.26 3.85
C ARG A 27 6.50 -17.61 2.96
N LEU A 28 6.34 -18.15 1.76
CA LEU A 28 5.40 -17.65 0.77
C LEU A 28 4.47 -18.78 0.30
N PRO A 29 3.23 -18.49 -0.09
CA PRO A 29 2.62 -17.15 -0.07
C PRO A 29 2.26 -16.70 1.34
N ALA A 30 2.10 -15.40 1.50
CA ALA A 30 1.81 -14.79 2.80
C ALA A 30 0.72 -13.72 2.68
N PRO A 31 0.03 -13.40 3.80
CA PRO A 31 -0.84 -12.22 3.80
C PRO A 31 -0.01 -10.96 3.56
N ALA A 32 -0.59 -9.97 2.93
CA ALA A 32 0.10 -8.74 2.60
C ALA A 32 -0.52 -7.54 3.32
N VAL A 33 0.32 -6.77 3.98
CA VAL A 33 -0.06 -5.48 4.56
C VAL A 33 0.36 -4.39 3.58
N VAL A 34 -0.53 -3.46 3.27
CA VAL A 34 -0.34 -2.45 2.23
C VAL A 34 -0.50 -1.06 2.81
N THR A 35 0.49 -0.20 2.57
CA THR A 35 0.44 1.21 2.96
C THR A 35 0.76 2.09 1.76
N ARG A 36 -0.06 3.11 1.52
CA ARG A 36 0.22 4.16 0.55
C ARG A 36 0.43 5.48 1.29
N THR A 37 1.51 6.16 0.97
CA THR A 37 1.94 7.32 1.76
C THR A 37 2.43 8.47 0.87
N PRO A 38 2.14 9.73 1.25
CA PRO A 38 2.74 10.89 0.60
C PRO A 38 4.08 11.29 1.23
N TYR A 39 4.50 10.59 2.28
CA TYR A 39 5.67 10.98 3.08
C TYR A 39 6.96 10.29 2.67
N GLY A 40 6.94 9.53 1.58
CA GLY A 40 8.09 8.77 1.10
C GLY A 40 8.07 7.33 1.61
N ARG A 41 8.00 6.37 0.67
CA ARG A 41 7.93 4.95 1.03
C ARG A 41 9.17 4.46 1.78
N GLY A 42 10.30 5.13 1.59
CA GLY A 42 11.52 4.81 2.33
C GLY A 42 11.39 4.99 3.82
N SER A 43 10.50 5.88 4.27
CA SER A 43 10.25 6.10 5.69
C SER A 43 9.57 4.91 6.36
N LEU A 44 9.08 3.95 5.56
CA LEU A 44 8.38 2.77 6.05
C LEU A 44 9.29 1.54 6.15
N LEU A 45 10.60 1.71 6.05
CA LEU A 45 11.56 0.61 6.09
C LEU A 45 11.41 -0.23 7.36
N ALA A 46 11.34 0.41 8.52
CA ALA A 46 11.20 -0.31 9.79
C ALA A 46 9.87 -1.08 9.85
N ASN A 47 8.81 -0.50 9.32
CA ASN A 47 7.51 -1.17 9.24
C ASN A 47 7.61 -2.43 8.36
N GLY A 48 8.22 -2.31 7.19
CA GLY A 48 8.35 -3.42 6.25
C GLY A 48 9.17 -4.56 6.81
N VAL A 49 10.30 -4.25 7.43
CA VAL A 49 11.15 -5.25 8.09
C VAL A 49 10.39 -5.93 9.22
N GLY A 50 9.67 -5.16 10.03
CA GLY A 50 8.89 -5.71 11.14
C GLY A 50 7.80 -6.68 10.69
N TRP A 51 7.02 -6.29 9.67
CA TRP A 51 5.98 -7.17 9.15
C TRP A 51 6.58 -8.44 8.55
N ALA A 52 7.64 -8.30 7.72
CA ALA A 52 8.28 -9.46 7.09
C ALA A 52 8.85 -10.44 8.12
N ARG A 53 9.44 -9.93 9.19
CA ARG A 53 9.92 -10.77 10.29
C ARG A 53 8.81 -11.56 10.98
N ASN A 54 7.59 -11.04 10.92
CA ASN A 54 6.42 -11.68 11.53
C ASN A 54 5.61 -12.48 10.52
N GLY A 55 6.16 -12.77 9.34
CA GLY A 55 5.55 -13.66 8.38
C GLY A 55 4.54 -13.04 7.44
N LEU A 56 4.48 -11.71 7.37
CA LEU A 56 3.59 -11.01 6.45
C LEU A 56 4.41 -10.24 5.41
N ALA A 57 3.93 -10.23 4.18
CA ALA A 57 4.48 -9.34 3.17
C ALA A 57 4.05 -7.90 3.49
N TYR A 58 4.89 -6.94 3.15
CA TYR A 58 4.56 -5.53 3.32
C TYR A 58 4.79 -4.78 2.01
N VAL A 59 3.80 -4.00 1.61
CA VAL A 59 3.83 -3.23 0.37
C VAL A 59 3.75 -1.76 0.73
N ALA A 60 4.77 -0.99 0.36
CA ALA A 60 4.83 0.44 0.60
C ALA A 60 4.85 1.16 -0.75
N GLN A 61 3.85 2.01 -1.00
CA GLN A 61 3.76 2.75 -2.26
C GLN A 61 3.73 4.24 -2.00
N ASP A 62 4.54 4.99 -2.79
CA ASP A 62 4.40 6.43 -2.87
C ASP A 62 3.11 6.77 -3.61
N VAL A 63 2.31 7.68 -3.04
CA VAL A 63 1.11 8.13 -3.74
C VAL A 63 1.47 8.90 -5.01
N ARG A 64 0.51 9.00 -5.91
CA ARG A 64 0.66 9.70 -7.19
C ARG A 64 1.31 11.06 -7.00
N GLY A 65 2.33 11.36 -7.81
CA GLY A 65 3.00 12.65 -7.84
C GLY A 65 3.93 12.94 -6.67
N ARG A 66 4.16 11.95 -5.80
CA ARG A 66 5.10 12.12 -4.68
C ARG A 66 6.27 11.16 -4.83
N TYR A 67 7.46 11.65 -4.47
CA TYR A 67 8.71 10.89 -4.48
C TYR A 67 8.91 10.15 -5.79
N GLY A 68 8.93 8.81 -5.78
CA GLY A 68 9.24 8.02 -6.97
C GLY A 68 8.06 7.79 -7.90
N SER A 69 6.85 8.13 -7.49
CA SER A 69 5.65 7.89 -8.31
C SER A 69 5.44 8.99 -9.34
N GLY A 70 4.93 8.60 -10.51
CA GLY A 70 4.59 9.54 -11.57
C GLY A 70 3.28 10.28 -11.30
N GLY A 71 2.92 11.14 -12.24
CA GLY A 71 1.70 11.93 -12.16
C GLY A 71 1.86 13.17 -11.31
N THR A 72 0.73 13.79 -10.96
CA THR A 72 0.69 15.00 -10.16
C THR A 72 -0.09 14.72 -8.87
N TRP A 73 0.45 15.18 -7.76
CA TRP A 73 -0.22 15.02 -6.47
C TRP A 73 -1.19 16.16 -6.21
N THR A 74 -2.43 15.79 -5.99
CA THR A 74 -3.45 16.67 -5.47
C THR A 74 -3.99 16.01 -4.22
N PRO A 75 -3.81 16.61 -3.02
CA PRO A 75 -4.19 15.96 -1.77
C PRO A 75 -5.62 15.43 -1.79
N TYR A 76 -5.77 14.19 -1.34
CA TYR A 76 -7.04 13.48 -1.22
C TYR A 76 -7.75 13.16 -2.53
N GLN A 77 -7.14 13.45 -3.67
CA GLN A 77 -7.73 13.13 -4.96
C GLN A 77 -7.04 11.92 -5.59
N GLY A 78 -7.84 11.08 -6.24
CA GLY A 78 -7.32 9.90 -6.93
C GLY A 78 -6.97 8.72 -6.05
N GLU A 79 -7.07 8.85 -4.73
CA GLU A 79 -6.62 7.79 -3.82
C GLU A 79 -7.48 6.54 -3.89
N ARG A 80 -8.76 6.66 -4.21
CA ARG A 80 -9.64 5.49 -4.38
C ARG A 80 -9.19 4.64 -5.56
N ALA A 81 -9.04 5.24 -6.73
CA ALA A 81 -8.68 4.52 -7.93
C ALA A 81 -7.26 3.95 -7.85
N ASP A 82 -6.32 4.74 -7.36
CA ASP A 82 -4.92 4.29 -7.22
C ASP A 82 -4.79 3.21 -6.16
N GLY A 83 -5.52 3.35 -5.06
CA GLY A 83 -5.54 2.34 -4.00
C GLY A 83 -6.15 1.04 -4.47
N ARG A 84 -7.26 1.11 -5.23
CA ARG A 84 -7.87 -0.07 -5.83
C ARG A 84 -6.89 -0.79 -6.75
N ALA A 85 -6.21 -0.04 -7.62
CA ALA A 85 -5.26 -0.63 -8.55
C ALA A 85 -4.15 -1.38 -7.82
N LEU A 86 -3.65 -0.81 -6.72
CA LEU A 86 -2.62 -1.47 -5.92
C LEU A 86 -3.13 -2.72 -5.23
N VAL A 87 -4.31 -2.66 -4.61
CA VAL A 87 -4.88 -3.84 -3.94
C VAL A 87 -5.08 -4.98 -4.94
N GLU A 88 -5.60 -4.68 -6.12
CA GLU A 88 -5.79 -5.68 -7.17
C GLU A 88 -4.44 -6.25 -7.64
N TRP A 89 -3.43 -5.41 -7.79
CA TRP A 89 -2.09 -5.84 -8.18
C TRP A 89 -1.50 -6.77 -7.13
N VAL A 90 -1.57 -6.39 -5.85
CA VAL A 90 -1.07 -7.21 -4.73
C VAL A 90 -1.79 -8.54 -4.69
N HIS A 91 -3.11 -8.53 -4.81
CA HIS A 91 -3.93 -9.74 -4.74
C HIS A 91 -3.52 -10.75 -5.82
N ARG A 92 -3.07 -10.28 -6.98
CA ARG A 92 -2.67 -11.15 -8.09
C ARG A 92 -1.24 -11.69 -7.97
N GLN A 93 -0.45 -11.18 -7.03
CA GLN A 93 0.96 -11.59 -6.93
C GLN A 93 1.10 -13.00 -6.37
N PRO A 94 2.06 -13.79 -6.89
CA PRO A 94 2.24 -15.17 -6.41
C PRO A 94 2.70 -15.25 -4.95
N TRP A 95 3.31 -14.18 -4.42
CA TRP A 95 3.75 -14.14 -3.03
C TRP A 95 2.62 -13.76 -2.05
N CYS A 96 1.46 -13.35 -2.54
CA CYS A 96 0.31 -13.02 -1.70
C CYS A 96 -0.64 -14.22 -1.65
N ASP A 97 -1.10 -14.56 -0.45
CA ASP A 97 -2.01 -15.70 -0.26
C ASP A 97 -3.48 -15.32 -0.48
N GLY A 98 -3.75 -14.11 -0.94
CA GLY A 98 -5.09 -13.62 -1.17
C GLY A 98 -5.64 -12.77 -0.02
N ASN A 99 -4.94 -12.68 1.10
CA ASN A 99 -5.34 -11.85 2.23
C ASN A 99 -4.61 -10.53 2.17
N VAL A 100 -5.35 -9.44 1.95
CA VAL A 100 -4.81 -8.09 1.88
C VAL A 100 -5.31 -7.29 3.07
N ILE A 101 -4.39 -6.68 3.79
CA ILE A 101 -4.66 -5.85 4.96
C ILE A 101 -4.17 -4.44 4.62
N LEU A 102 -5.05 -3.46 4.72
CA LEU A 102 -4.66 -2.08 4.50
C LEU A 102 -4.29 -1.44 5.82
N ALA A 103 -3.18 -0.71 5.83
CA ALA A 103 -2.67 -0.09 7.06
C ALA A 103 -2.16 1.31 6.76
N GLY A 104 -2.24 2.17 7.75
CA GLY A 104 -1.64 3.49 7.64
C GLY A 104 -1.96 4.39 8.81
N ALA A 105 -1.14 5.43 8.93
CA ALA A 105 -1.30 6.48 9.94
C ALA A 105 -1.45 7.82 9.22
N SER A 106 -2.19 8.73 9.83
CA SER A 106 -2.44 10.06 9.31
C SER A 106 -3.01 10.00 7.88
N TYR A 107 -2.35 10.60 6.89
CA TYR A 107 -2.78 10.53 5.48
C TYR A 107 -2.86 9.07 5.01
N GLY A 108 -1.96 8.20 5.47
CA GLY A 108 -1.98 6.77 5.16
C GLY A 108 -3.23 6.07 5.67
N SER A 109 -3.84 6.55 6.75
CA SER A 109 -5.13 6.06 7.19
C SER A 109 -6.22 6.41 6.18
N PHE A 110 -6.20 7.62 5.64
CA PHE A 110 -7.13 8.01 4.59
C PHE A 110 -6.97 7.13 3.35
N THR A 111 -5.74 6.89 2.89
CA THR A 111 -5.51 6.06 1.71
C THR A 111 -5.98 4.62 1.92
N ALA A 112 -5.83 4.10 3.13
CA ALA A 112 -6.30 2.76 3.47
C ALA A 112 -7.82 2.65 3.32
N TRP A 113 -8.56 3.56 3.92
CA TRP A 113 -10.02 3.55 3.80
C TRP A 113 -10.48 3.85 2.38
N ALA A 114 -9.79 4.75 1.68
CA ALA A 114 -10.13 5.09 0.30
C ALA A 114 -10.06 3.85 -0.61
N ALA A 115 -9.04 3.01 -0.43
CA ALA A 115 -8.92 1.76 -1.18
C ALA A 115 -9.97 0.74 -0.73
N ALA A 116 -10.15 0.59 0.59
CA ALA A 116 -11.04 -0.44 1.14
C ALA A 116 -12.48 -0.30 0.63
N VAL A 117 -12.98 0.93 0.48
CA VAL A 117 -14.36 1.14 0.02
C VAL A 117 -14.57 0.77 -1.44
N THR A 118 -13.50 0.63 -2.22
CA THR A 118 -13.61 0.28 -3.65
C THR A 118 -13.58 -1.21 -3.91
N VAL A 119 -12.88 -1.97 -3.06
CA VAL A 119 -12.71 -3.43 -3.23
C VAL A 119 -12.85 -4.15 -1.89
N PRO A 120 -13.99 -3.99 -1.21
CA PRO A 120 -14.16 -4.58 0.13
C PRO A 120 -14.01 -6.10 0.13
N GLU A 121 -14.31 -6.77 -0.98
CA GLU A 121 -14.21 -8.21 -1.10
C GLU A 121 -12.76 -8.71 -1.11
N LEU A 122 -11.79 -7.85 -1.40
CA LEU A 122 -10.37 -8.21 -1.40
C LEU A 122 -9.66 -7.83 -0.11
N VAL A 123 -10.30 -7.04 0.76
CA VAL A 123 -9.67 -6.49 1.95
C VAL A 123 -10.15 -7.22 3.19
N ARG A 124 -9.21 -7.81 3.93
CA ARG A 124 -9.51 -8.56 5.16
C ARG A 124 -9.65 -7.67 6.38
N ALA A 125 -8.85 -6.60 6.44
CA ALA A 125 -8.83 -5.71 7.59
C ALA A 125 -8.22 -4.37 7.21
N VAL A 126 -8.53 -3.37 8.02
CA VAL A 126 -7.92 -2.04 7.93
C VAL A 126 -7.35 -1.70 9.29
N ILE A 127 -6.06 -1.37 9.32
CA ILE A 127 -5.38 -0.90 10.52
C ILE A 127 -5.19 0.60 10.37
N SER A 128 -5.93 1.37 11.14
CA SER A 128 -5.97 2.82 11.03
C SER A 128 -5.43 3.45 12.29
N GLU A 129 -4.34 4.20 12.18
CA GLU A 129 -3.70 4.87 13.29
C GLU A 129 -3.70 6.39 13.04
N VAL A 130 -3.99 7.16 14.08
CA VAL A 130 -4.07 8.62 13.97
C VAL A 130 -4.87 9.01 12.73
N PRO A 131 -6.14 8.58 12.66
CA PRO A 131 -6.89 8.69 11.41
C PRO A 131 -7.08 10.13 10.98
N ALA A 132 -6.99 10.35 9.66
CA ALA A 132 -7.31 11.61 9.03
C ALA A 132 -8.83 11.84 8.96
N ALA A 133 -9.60 10.97 9.56
CA ALA A 133 -11.05 11.08 9.56
C ALA A 133 -11.55 12.34 10.22
N GLY A 134 -10.72 12.90 11.09
CA GLY A 134 -11.05 14.18 11.66
C GLY A 134 -11.07 15.30 10.65
N LEU A 135 -10.45 15.08 9.53
CA LEU A 135 -10.56 16.00 8.45
C LEU A 135 -11.94 15.86 7.89
N ARG A 136 -12.70 16.78 8.04
CA ARG A 136 -13.99 16.68 7.63
C ARG A 136 -14.18 17.20 6.44
N PRO A 137 -15.11 16.66 5.89
CA PRO A 137 -15.59 17.33 4.72
C PRO A 137 -15.96 18.71 5.12
#